data_22c41f5e9b2b7fb8d7f4f1b6fb632531
#
_entry.id   22c41f5e9b2b7fb8d7f4f1b6fb632531
#
_cell.length_a   1.000
_cell.length_b   1.000
_cell.length_c   1.000
_cell.angle_alpha   90.00
_cell.angle_beta   90.00
_cell.angle_gamma   90.00
#
_symmetry.space_group_name_H-M   'P 1'
#
loop_
_entity.id
_entity.type
_entity.pdbx_description
1 polymer ?
#
loop_
_entity_poly.entity_id
_entity_poly.type
_entity_poly.pdbx_seq_one_letter_code
_entity_poly.pdbx_strand_id
1 'polypeptide(L)'
;NAKYNKKGKINDVKYRFYDAGHIPGSASILLKYHHKKILYTGDINSTDTFLLKGSDYNIRDVDVMICESTYGDRDHSNRQKTVTDFLNKIQKTLDRGGTALIPAFAVGRSQEVLMMLASRKWKCPIYLDGMSKKITNIFQRRSDFLKEEYGLKDTMKNVKYVKNRKERKEIVKEQAIIVTTSGMLDGGPVIDYLSSLYFDEKSSVYMTGYQAEETNGRLLLNEGKAYIDGLRIKIRCEVEKFDFSAHSGQKELVNLINKINPKHLILNHGDEPSLQKLSSIFNKKFKVYTPKNGVGIKI
;
A
#
# COMPACT_ATOMS: atom_id res chain seq x y z
N ASN A 1 -24.15 6.64 4.81
CA ASN A 1 -23.03 5.68 4.90
C ASN A 1 -23.38 4.45 4.06
N ALA A 2 -22.64 4.21 2.98
CA ALA A 2 -22.77 2.99 2.20
C ALA A 2 -22.04 1.84 2.94
N LYS A 3 -22.68 0.67 2.95
CA LYS A 3 -22.09 -0.57 3.48
C LYS A 3 -21.74 -1.49 2.34
N TYR A 4 -20.66 -2.25 2.46
CA TYR A 4 -20.31 -3.29 1.50
C TYR A 4 -21.47 -4.30 1.35
N ASN A 5 -21.59 -4.84 0.14
CA ASN A 5 -22.57 -5.85 -0.23
C ASN A 5 -24.06 -5.44 -0.12
N LYS A 6 -24.37 -4.20 0.30
CA LYS A 6 -25.75 -3.69 0.30
C LYS A 6 -26.10 -3.08 -1.05
N LYS A 7 -27.29 -3.42 -1.55
CA LYS A 7 -27.88 -2.81 -2.75
C LYS A 7 -28.35 -1.40 -2.42
N GLY A 8 -28.04 -0.46 -3.29
CA GLY A 8 -28.58 0.90 -3.27
C GLY A 8 -29.19 1.26 -4.62
N LYS A 9 -29.93 2.37 -4.66
CA LYS A 9 -30.51 2.93 -5.89
C LYS A 9 -30.46 4.45 -5.82
N ILE A 10 -30.05 5.08 -6.94
CA ILE A 10 -30.11 6.52 -7.17
C ILE A 10 -30.78 6.69 -8.54
N ASN A 11 -31.96 7.32 -8.58
CA ASN A 11 -32.82 7.34 -9.75
C ASN A 11 -32.98 5.93 -10.34
N ASP A 12 -32.64 5.70 -11.61
CA ASP A 12 -32.76 4.39 -12.25
C ASP A 12 -31.49 3.54 -12.17
N VAL A 13 -30.41 4.07 -11.57
CA VAL A 13 -29.16 3.34 -11.40
C VAL A 13 -29.18 2.57 -10.09
N LYS A 14 -29.09 1.24 -10.15
CA LYS A 14 -28.83 0.38 -8.99
C LYS A 14 -27.33 0.22 -8.80
N TYR A 15 -26.86 0.28 -7.56
CA TYR A 15 -25.45 0.11 -7.26
C TYR A 15 -25.22 -0.85 -6.09
N ARG A 16 -23.99 -1.39 -6.04
CA ARG A 16 -23.47 -2.15 -4.90
C ARG A 16 -21.98 -1.93 -4.76
N PHE A 17 -21.53 -1.64 -3.53
CA PHE A 17 -20.13 -1.58 -3.19
C PHE A 17 -19.62 -2.95 -2.73
N TYR A 18 -18.42 -3.29 -3.12
CA TYR A 18 -17.65 -4.46 -2.66
C TYR A 18 -16.33 -3.99 -2.08
N ASP A 19 -15.82 -4.69 -1.07
CA ASP A 19 -14.50 -4.38 -0.55
C ASP A 19 -13.45 -4.60 -1.65
N ALA A 20 -12.64 -3.58 -1.89
CA ALA A 20 -11.57 -3.65 -2.88
C ALA A 20 -10.28 -4.26 -2.32
N GLY A 21 -10.14 -4.42 -1.00
CA GLY A 21 -8.98 -5.02 -0.33
C GLY A 21 -7.71 -4.17 -0.38
N HIS A 22 -7.77 -2.94 -0.95
CA HIS A 22 -6.60 -2.08 -1.15
C HIS A 22 -6.21 -1.29 0.12
N ILE A 23 -7.12 -0.49 0.63
CA ILE A 23 -7.00 0.24 1.90
C ILE A 23 -8.32 0.16 2.66
N PRO A 24 -8.34 0.35 4.01
CA PRO A 24 -9.59 0.31 4.77
C PRO A 24 -10.63 1.29 4.23
N GLY A 25 -11.78 0.78 3.81
CA GLY A 25 -12.87 1.56 3.22
C GLY A 25 -12.80 1.72 1.69
N SER A 26 -11.78 1.21 1.00
CA SER A 26 -11.74 1.17 -0.47
C SER A 26 -12.86 0.28 -1.03
N ALA A 27 -13.42 0.67 -2.17
CA ALA A 27 -14.57 -0.04 -2.72
C ALA A 27 -14.52 -0.16 -4.24
N SER A 28 -14.83 -1.36 -4.73
CA SER A 28 -15.25 -1.56 -6.10
C SER A 28 -16.76 -1.34 -6.22
N ILE A 29 -17.21 -0.83 -7.35
CA ILE A 29 -18.60 -0.43 -7.55
C ILE A 29 -19.20 -1.20 -8.73
N LEU A 30 -20.26 -1.98 -8.47
CA LEU A 30 -21.10 -2.55 -9.52
C LEU A 30 -22.29 -1.64 -9.75
N LEU A 31 -22.41 -1.10 -10.94
CA LEU A 31 -23.56 -0.32 -11.40
C LEU A 31 -24.44 -1.18 -12.31
N LYS A 32 -25.76 -1.01 -12.18
CA LYS A 32 -26.76 -1.59 -13.09
C LYS A 32 -27.71 -0.49 -13.54
N TYR A 33 -27.73 -0.28 -14.84
CA TYR A 33 -28.64 0.68 -15.50
C TYR A 33 -29.31 -0.02 -16.69
N HIS A 34 -30.64 -0.05 -16.70
CA HIS A 34 -31.40 -0.93 -17.59
C HIS A 34 -30.86 -2.36 -17.58
N HIS A 35 -30.43 -2.88 -18.74
CA HIS A 35 -29.86 -4.23 -18.88
C HIS A 35 -28.33 -4.27 -18.81
N LYS A 36 -27.66 -3.12 -18.61
CA LYS A 36 -26.21 -3.00 -18.59
C LYS A 36 -25.66 -3.14 -17.16
N LYS A 37 -24.59 -3.92 -17.03
CA LYS A 37 -23.80 -4.05 -15.79
C LYS A 37 -22.42 -3.47 -16.02
N ILE A 38 -22.00 -2.51 -15.19
CA ILE A 38 -20.68 -1.87 -15.25
C ILE A 38 -20.00 -2.12 -13.91
N LEU A 39 -18.81 -2.70 -13.93
CA LEU A 39 -17.95 -2.85 -12.76
C LEU A 39 -16.77 -1.89 -12.87
N TYR A 40 -16.60 -1.02 -11.88
CA TYR A 40 -15.39 -0.23 -11.67
C TYR A 40 -14.64 -0.79 -10.45
N THR A 41 -13.43 -1.27 -10.66
CA THR A 41 -12.68 -1.92 -9.59
C THR A 41 -12.16 -0.92 -8.55
N GLY A 42 -11.81 0.31 -8.95
CA GLY A 42 -10.88 1.12 -8.19
C GLY A 42 -9.54 0.38 -8.07
N ASP A 43 -8.71 0.78 -7.13
CA ASP A 43 -7.49 0.06 -6.77
C ASP A 43 -7.86 -1.18 -5.96
N ILE A 44 -7.34 -2.34 -6.37
CA ILE A 44 -7.74 -3.63 -5.81
C ILE A 44 -6.55 -4.46 -5.33
N ASN A 45 -6.79 -5.20 -4.26
CA ASN A 45 -5.89 -6.26 -3.82
C ASN A 45 -6.70 -7.51 -3.49
N SER A 46 -6.45 -8.61 -4.19
CA SER A 46 -7.13 -9.89 -3.96
C SER A 46 -6.39 -10.83 -3.01
N THR A 47 -5.24 -10.39 -2.49
CA THR A 47 -4.44 -11.16 -1.53
C THR A 47 -4.67 -10.65 -0.11
N ASP A 48 -4.85 -11.56 0.83
CA ASP A 48 -4.93 -11.23 2.25
C ASP A 48 -3.64 -10.56 2.74
N THR A 49 -3.82 -9.50 3.54
CA THR A 49 -2.74 -8.81 4.26
C THR A 49 -2.88 -9.01 5.77
N PHE A 50 -1.99 -8.44 6.57
CA PHE A 50 -2.18 -8.39 8.02
C PHE A 50 -3.36 -7.49 8.40
N LEU A 51 -3.59 -6.42 7.64
CA LEU A 51 -4.60 -5.40 7.93
C LEU A 51 -5.96 -5.72 7.30
N LEU A 52 -6.00 -6.26 6.08
CA LEU A 52 -7.19 -6.42 5.26
C LEU A 52 -7.34 -7.83 4.70
N LYS A 53 -8.58 -8.23 4.48
CA LYS A 53 -8.89 -9.36 3.59
C LYS A 53 -8.72 -8.94 2.15
N GLY A 54 -8.28 -9.86 1.31
CA GLY A 54 -8.30 -9.68 -0.13
C GLY A 54 -9.71 -9.52 -0.67
N SER A 55 -9.84 -8.77 -1.77
CA SER A 55 -11.12 -8.62 -2.45
C SER A 55 -11.63 -9.95 -2.97
N ASP A 56 -12.89 -10.26 -2.70
CA ASP A 56 -13.57 -11.42 -3.28
C ASP A 56 -14.93 -10.98 -3.84
N TYR A 57 -15.07 -11.07 -5.17
CA TYR A 57 -16.27 -10.68 -5.86
C TYR A 57 -17.06 -11.89 -6.33
N ASN A 58 -18.30 -11.98 -5.89
CA ASN A 58 -19.28 -12.89 -6.51
C ASN A 58 -20.04 -12.15 -7.63
N ILE A 59 -19.28 -11.71 -8.66
CA ILE A 59 -19.76 -10.97 -9.81
C ILE A 59 -19.31 -11.71 -11.06
N ARG A 60 -20.21 -11.88 -12.04
CA ARG A 60 -19.91 -12.49 -13.33
C ARG A 60 -20.68 -11.82 -14.44
N ASP A 61 -20.17 -11.96 -15.65
CA ASP A 61 -20.84 -11.57 -16.90
C ASP A 61 -21.30 -10.10 -16.86
N VAL A 62 -20.33 -9.20 -16.69
CA VAL A 62 -20.57 -7.76 -16.77
C VAL A 62 -20.40 -7.28 -18.22
N ASP A 63 -21.19 -6.26 -18.61
CA ASP A 63 -21.04 -5.67 -19.94
C ASP A 63 -19.74 -4.87 -20.06
N VAL A 64 -19.39 -4.12 -19.02
CA VAL A 64 -18.17 -3.30 -18.97
C VAL A 64 -17.45 -3.51 -17.64
N MET A 65 -16.16 -3.76 -17.70
CA MET A 65 -15.27 -3.74 -16.55
C MET A 65 -14.21 -2.65 -16.75
N ILE A 66 -14.10 -1.73 -15.80
CA ILE A 66 -13.02 -0.74 -15.71
C ILE A 66 -12.11 -1.23 -14.61
N CYS A 67 -10.88 -1.62 -14.97
CA CYS A 67 -9.95 -2.32 -14.11
C CYS A 67 -8.62 -1.57 -13.99
N GLU A 68 -8.09 -1.46 -12.76
CA GLU A 68 -6.72 -1.02 -12.55
C GLU A 68 -5.71 -1.95 -13.21
N SER A 69 -4.51 -1.44 -13.46
CA SER A 69 -3.45 -2.15 -14.17
C SER A 69 -2.05 -1.88 -13.60
N THR A 70 -1.98 -1.46 -12.33
CA THR A 70 -0.74 -1.00 -11.67
C THR A 70 0.41 -2.00 -11.81
N TYR A 71 0.13 -3.28 -11.62
CA TYR A 71 1.10 -4.37 -11.78
C TYR A 71 0.66 -5.37 -12.87
N GLY A 72 0.14 -4.84 -13.98
CA GLY A 72 -0.31 -5.65 -15.11
C GLY A 72 0.81 -6.39 -15.84
N ASP A 73 2.07 -6.03 -15.61
CA ASP A 73 3.26 -6.58 -16.27
C ASP A 73 4.04 -7.59 -15.41
N ARG A 74 3.77 -7.68 -14.10
CA ARG A 74 4.53 -8.50 -13.16
C ARG A 74 3.73 -9.01 -11.98
N ASP A 75 4.22 -10.10 -11.38
CA ASP A 75 3.71 -10.64 -10.12
C ASP A 75 4.50 -10.08 -8.93
N HIS A 76 3.90 -10.14 -7.74
CA HIS A 76 4.59 -9.85 -6.49
C HIS A 76 5.38 -11.07 -6.00
N SER A 77 6.44 -10.80 -5.24
CA SER A 77 7.17 -11.81 -4.49
C SER A 77 6.26 -12.50 -3.46
N ASN A 78 6.64 -13.70 -3.03
CA ASN A 78 5.91 -14.39 -1.97
C ASN A 78 5.87 -13.51 -0.71
N ARG A 79 4.67 -13.03 -0.35
CA ARG A 79 4.46 -12.08 0.75
C ARG A 79 4.97 -12.60 2.09
N GLN A 80 4.71 -13.88 2.40
CA GLN A 80 5.14 -14.47 3.68
C GLN A 80 6.67 -14.49 3.79
N LYS A 81 7.36 -14.85 2.72
CA LYS A 81 8.83 -14.79 2.66
C LYS A 81 9.32 -13.36 2.82
N THR A 82 8.73 -12.41 2.08
CA THR A 82 9.11 -10.99 2.18
C THR A 82 8.94 -10.44 3.60
N VAL A 83 7.85 -10.80 4.30
CA VAL A 83 7.64 -10.45 5.72
C VAL A 83 8.72 -11.05 6.61
N THR A 84 9.03 -12.33 6.44
CA THR A 84 10.06 -13.01 7.23
C THR A 84 11.43 -12.36 7.02
N ASP A 85 11.80 -12.07 5.77
CA ASP A 85 13.07 -11.42 5.44
C ASP A 85 13.13 -10.00 6.02
N PHE A 86 12.04 -9.24 5.92
CA PHE A 86 11.92 -7.90 6.52
C PHE A 86 12.14 -7.92 8.04
N LEU A 87 11.45 -8.80 8.77
CA LEU A 87 11.60 -8.91 10.21
C LEU A 87 13.01 -9.37 10.62
N ASN A 88 13.63 -10.25 9.85
CA ASN A 88 15.01 -10.69 10.07
C ASN A 88 16.02 -9.58 9.82
N LYS A 89 15.81 -8.74 8.81
CA LYS A 89 16.66 -7.58 8.54
C LYS A 89 16.58 -6.53 9.65
N ILE A 90 15.38 -6.25 10.16
CA ILE A 90 15.20 -5.38 11.32
C ILE A 90 15.98 -5.95 12.52
N GLN A 91 15.86 -7.26 12.81
CA GLN A 91 16.60 -7.90 13.90
C GLN A 91 18.10 -7.69 13.74
N LYS A 92 18.65 -7.91 12.55
CA LYS A 92 20.10 -7.69 12.27
C LYS A 92 20.52 -6.25 12.52
N THR A 93 19.67 -5.26 12.19
CA THR A 93 19.93 -3.85 12.51
C THR A 93 20.02 -3.63 14.03
N LEU A 94 19.09 -4.21 14.77
CA LEU A 94 19.08 -4.10 16.23
C LEU A 94 20.28 -4.84 16.85
N ASP A 95 20.65 -6.02 16.35
CA ASP A 95 21.76 -6.81 16.88
C ASP A 95 23.12 -6.09 16.76
N ARG A 96 23.28 -5.22 15.72
CA ARG A 96 24.47 -4.39 15.58
C ARG A 96 24.40 -3.03 16.30
N GLY A 97 23.35 -2.80 17.09
CA GLY A 97 23.17 -1.58 17.89
C GLY A 97 22.53 -0.41 17.15
N GLY A 98 21.95 -0.61 15.95
CA GLY A 98 21.34 0.42 15.13
C GLY A 98 19.86 0.62 15.37
N THR A 99 19.30 1.63 14.71
CA THR A 99 17.86 1.94 14.65
C THR A 99 17.30 1.56 13.29
N ALA A 100 16.11 0.91 13.27
CA ALA A 100 15.39 0.60 12.05
C ALA A 100 14.39 1.71 11.73
N LEU A 101 14.66 2.53 10.72
CA LEU A 101 13.77 3.56 10.20
C LEU A 101 12.93 2.98 9.07
N ILE A 102 11.60 3.06 9.20
CA ILE A 102 10.66 2.47 8.25
C ILE A 102 9.73 3.56 7.71
N PRO A 103 10.10 4.20 6.60
CA PRO A 103 9.22 5.11 5.88
C PRO A 103 8.00 4.38 5.35
N ALA A 104 6.80 4.89 5.63
CA ALA A 104 5.56 4.25 5.23
C ALA A 104 4.47 5.28 4.89
N PHE A 105 3.58 4.93 3.96
CA PHE A 105 2.39 5.73 3.70
C PHE A 105 1.49 5.78 4.93
N ALA A 106 0.86 6.93 5.16
CA ALA A 106 0.02 7.15 6.33
C ALA A 106 -1.20 6.24 6.39
N VAL A 107 -1.76 5.93 5.21
CA VAL A 107 -2.99 5.15 5.05
C VAL A 107 -2.64 3.72 4.65
N GLY A 108 -3.04 2.75 5.45
CA GLY A 108 -2.87 1.32 5.18
C GLY A 108 -1.48 0.80 5.49
N ARG A 109 -0.43 1.31 4.82
CA ARG A 109 0.94 0.77 4.92
C ARG A 109 1.54 0.87 6.31
N SER A 110 1.43 2.02 7.00
CA SER A 110 1.95 2.17 8.35
C SER A 110 1.31 1.16 9.32
N GLN A 111 0.01 0.95 9.23
CA GLN A 111 -0.72 0.01 10.07
C GLN A 111 -0.37 -1.45 9.74
N GLU A 112 -0.25 -1.77 8.47
CA GLU A 112 0.20 -3.07 7.99
C GLU A 112 1.59 -3.43 8.55
N VAL A 113 2.54 -2.49 8.45
CA VAL A 113 3.91 -2.67 9.00
C VAL A 113 3.88 -2.86 10.51
N LEU A 114 3.08 -2.10 11.25
CA LEU A 114 2.94 -2.27 12.70
C LEU A 114 2.40 -3.65 13.06
N MET A 115 1.43 -4.17 12.32
CA MET A 115 0.90 -5.52 12.54
C MET A 115 1.91 -6.61 12.19
N MET A 116 2.73 -6.43 11.14
CA MET A 116 3.87 -7.32 10.85
C MET A 116 4.87 -7.31 12.01
N LEU A 117 5.23 -6.13 12.53
CA LEU A 117 6.14 -6.01 13.68
C LEU A 117 5.58 -6.67 14.94
N ALA A 118 4.28 -6.60 15.17
CA ALA A 118 3.62 -7.23 16.32
C ALA A 118 3.66 -8.77 16.29
N SER A 119 3.94 -9.39 15.15
CA SER A 119 4.09 -10.85 15.03
C SER A 119 5.38 -11.38 15.67
N ARG A 120 6.28 -10.51 16.14
CA ARG A 120 7.54 -10.83 16.82
C ARG A 120 7.72 -9.99 18.08
N LYS A 121 8.39 -10.55 19.11
CA LYS A 121 8.81 -9.78 20.29
C LYS A 121 10.13 -9.06 19.99
N TRP A 122 10.19 -7.78 20.34
CA TRP A 122 11.37 -6.94 20.17
C TRP A 122 11.90 -6.48 21.52
N LYS A 123 13.24 -6.35 21.65
CA LYS A 123 13.89 -5.87 22.88
C LYS A 123 13.94 -4.34 22.98
N CYS A 124 13.56 -3.64 21.91
CA CYS A 124 13.53 -2.18 21.83
C CYS A 124 12.10 -1.67 21.62
N PRO A 125 11.81 -0.41 21.89
CA PRO A 125 10.51 0.19 21.65
C PRO A 125 10.21 0.34 20.15
N ILE A 126 8.90 0.23 19.80
CA ILE A 126 8.36 0.57 18.48
C ILE A 126 7.70 1.93 18.56
N TYR A 127 8.04 2.84 17.68
CA TYR A 127 7.47 4.18 17.59
C TYR A 127 6.67 4.38 16.33
N LEU A 128 5.55 5.13 16.45
CA LEU A 128 4.76 5.59 15.32
C LEU A 128 4.74 7.12 15.30
N ASP A 129 5.08 7.71 14.14
CA ASP A 129 5.11 9.16 13.99
C ASP A 129 4.47 9.66 12.69
N GLY A 130 4.16 10.96 12.66
CA GLY A 130 3.57 11.64 11.53
C GLY A 130 2.06 11.46 11.40
N MET A 131 1.55 11.63 10.19
CA MET A 131 0.12 11.56 9.88
C MET A 131 -0.47 10.18 10.18
N SER A 132 0.33 9.13 10.10
CA SER A 132 -0.08 7.76 10.42
C SER A 132 -0.68 7.59 11.81
N LYS A 133 -0.29 8.41 12.80
CA LYS A 133 -0.92 8.43 14.14
C LYS A 133 -2.41 8.72 14.06
N LYS A 134 -2.79 9.79 13.32
CA LYS A 134 -4.19 10.18 13.13
C LYS A 134 -4.98 9.12 12.39
N ILE A 135 -4.40 8.58 11.33
CA ILE A 135 -5.03 7.52 10.51
C ILE A 135 -5.22 6.24 11.33
N THR A 136 -4.21 5.83 12.10
CA THR A 136 -4.33 4.65 12.99
C THR A 136 -5.46 4.81 14.00
N ASN A 137 -5.62 6.00 14.61
CA ASN A 137 -6.74 6.27 15.51
C ASN A 137 -8.10 6.19 14.81
N ILE A 138 -8.21 6.63 13.55
CA ILE A 138 -9.44 6.48 12.75
C ILE A 138 -9.73 4.99 12.53
N PHE A 139 -8.74 4.20 12.12
CA PHE A 139 -8.92 2.77 11.85
C PHE A 139 -9.29 1.98 13.11
N GLN A 140 -8.73 2.31 14.27
CA GLN A 140 -9.13 1.69 15.54
C GLN A 140 -10.61 1.96 15.91
N ARG A 141 -11.17 3.11 15.47
CA ARG A 141 -12.60 3.46 15.66
C ARG A 141 -13.48 2.86 14.57
N ARG A 142 -12.91 2.45 13.44
CA ARG A 142 -13.58 1.90 12.27
C ARG A 142 -13.02 0.52 11.91
N SER A 143 -12.88 -0.31 12.93
CA SER A 143 -12.41 -1.69 12.81
C SER A 143 -13.31 -2.58 11.93
N ASP A 144 -14.55 -2.15 11.69
CA ASP A 144 -15.51 -2.77 10.77
C ASP A 144 -15.00 -2.87 9.31
N PHE A 145 -13.93 -2.15 8.94
CA PHE A 145 -13.23 -2.24 7.65
C PHE A 145 -11.93 -3.03 7.69
N LEU A 146 -11.57 -3.61 8.84
CA LEU A 146 -10.33 -4.37 9.01
C LEU A 146 -10.59 -5.88 8.94
N LYS A 147 -9.55 -6.66 8.66
CA LYS A 147 -9.61 -8.11 8.62
C LYS A 147 -10.00 -8.70 9.98
N GLU A 148 -9.42 -8.14 11.04
CA GLU A 148 -9.69 -8.53 12.42
C GLU A 148 -10.06 -7.29 13.23
N GLU A 149 -11.20 -7.35 13.91
CA GLU A 149 -11.76 -6.19 14.64
C GLU A 149 -10.78 -5.61 15.67
N TYR A 150 -10.05 -6.47 16.38
CA TYR A 150 -9.16 -6.07 17.47
C TYR A 150 -7.68 -6.13 17.14
N GLY A 151 -7.28 -6.70 16.00
CA GLY A 151 -5.87 -6.95 15.66
C GLY A 151 -5.01 -5.68 15.68
N LEU A 152 -5.46 -4.60 15.05
CA LEU A 152 -4.74 -3.32 15.08
C LEU A 152 -4.75 -2.69 16.48
N LYS A 153 -5.86 -2.77 17.21
CA LYS A 153 -5.96 -2.22 18.58
C LYS A 153 -5.01 -2.91 19.54
N ASP A 154 -4.87 -4.23 19.44
CA ASP A 154 -3.94 -5.00 20.26
C ASP A 154 -2.49 -4.71 19.88
N THR A 155 -2.18 -4.59 18.60
CA THR A 155 -0.87 -4.13 18.11
C THR A 155 -0.46 -2.82 18.76
N MET A 156 -1.38 -1.86 18.83
CA MET A 156 -1.08 -0.51 19.33
C MET A 156 -0.81 -0.44 20.84
N LYS A 157 -1.13 -1.47 21.63
CA LYS A 157 -0.75 -1.55 23.06
C LYS A 157 0.76 -1.50 23.29
N ASN A 158 1.55 -1.96 22.31
CA ASN A 158 3.01 -2.04 22.35
C ASN A 158 3.71 -0.97 21.49
N VAL A 159 2.97 0.01 20.95
CA VAL A 159 3.50 1.06 20.08
C VAL A 159 3.41 2.42 20.77
N LYS A 160 4.52 3.15 20.79
CA LYS A 160 4.59 4.48 21.36
C LYS A 160 4.35 5.55 20.29
N TYR A 161 3.50 6.52 20.58
CA TYR A 161 3.29 7.69 19.72
C TYR A 161 4.32 8.78 20.01
N VAL A 162 5.04 9.22 19.00
CA VAL A 162 5.98 10.34 19.11
C VAL A 162 5.20 11.66 19.20
N LYS A 163 5.53 12.49 20.18
CA LYS A 163 4.77 13.70 20.50
C LYS A 163 5.23 14.91 19.67
N ASN A 164 6.54 15.11 19.55
CA ASN A 164 7.12 16.32 18.97
C ASN A 164 8.55 16.11 18.42
N ARG A 165 9.11 17.15 17.81
CA ARG A 165 10.44 17.13 17.19
C ARG A 165 11.58 16.89 18.20
N LYS A 166 11.45 17.36 19.46
CA LYS A 166 12.47 17.12 20.49
C LYS A 166 12.56 15.64 20.81
N GLU A 167 11.42 14.96 20.96
CA GLU A 167 11.39 13.51 21.23
C GLU A 167 12.02 12.70 20.08
N ARG A 168 11.86 13.11 18.80
CA ARG A 168 12.51 12.47 17.66
C ARG A 168 14.02 12.40 17.83
N LYS A 169 14.65 13.51 18.31
CA LYS A 169 16.09 13.58 18.55
C LYS A 169 16.57 12.68 19.69
N GLU A 170 15.71 12.45 20.68
CA GLU A 170 16.02 11.55 21.81
C GLU A 170 15.90 10.07 21.39
N ILE A 171 14.86 9.73 20.66
CA ILE A 171 14.60 8.35 20.20
C ILE A 171 15.76 7.78 19.40
N VAL A 172 16.41 8.56 18.54
CA VAL A 172 17.53 8.09 17.70
C VAL A 172 18.86 7.90 18.46
N LYS A 173 18.93 8.30 19.73
CA LYS A 173 20.11 8.05 20.58
C LYS A 173 20.16 6.62 21.12
N GLU A 174 19.03 5.91 21.06
CA GLU A 174 18.88 4.55 21.54
C GLU A 174 18.39 3.65 20.40
N GLN A 175 18.45 2.34 20.62
CA GLN A 175 17.88 1.38 19.66
C GLN A 175 16.37 1.50 19.60
N ALA A 176 15.83 1.62 18.40
CA ALA A 176 14.40 1.73 18.19
C ALA A 176 13.98 1.18 16.82
N ILE A 177 12.69 0.81 16.71
CA ILE A 177 12.01 0.62 15.44
C ILE A 177 11.07 1.80 15.25
N ILE A 178 11.22 2.55 14.16
CA ILE A 178 10.49 3.79 13.91
C ILE A 178 9.69 3.66 12.62
N VAL A 179 8.37 3.65 12.71
CA VAL A 179 7.44 3.70 11.56
C VAL A 179 6.95 5.14 11.42
N THR A 180 7.21 5.76 10.27
CA THR A 180 6.93 7.20 10.11
C THR A 180 6.58 7.59 8.67
N THR A 181 5.96 8.75 8.50
CA THR A 181 5.64 9.35 7.19
C THR A 181 6.66 10.44 6.82
N SER A 182 6.95 10.70 5.55
CA SER A 182 6.29 10.17 4.36
C SER A 182 6.99 8.91 3.83
N GLY A 183 6.21 8.07 3.15
CA GLY A 183 6.71 6.81 2.58
C GLY A 183 7.68 6.99 1.39
N MET A 184 7.69 8.18 0.76
CA MET A 184 8.58 8.53 -0.37
C MET A 184 9.73 9.46 0.03
N LEU A 185 9.88 9.76 1.33
CA LEU A 185 10.90 10.67 1.88
C LEU A 185 10.80 12.14 1.40
N ASP A 186 9.68 12.60 0.88
CA ASP A 186 9.53 13.97 0.34
C ASP A 186 9.08 14.99 1.40
N GLY A 187 9.21 14.67 2.67
CA GLY A 187 8.86 15.56 3.77
C GLY A 187 8.29 14.84 4.97
N GLY A 188 7.88 15.61 5.97
CA GLY A 188 7.34 15.08 7.22
C GLY A 188 8.42 14.58 8.18
N PRO A 189 8.03 13.91 9.28
CA PRO A 189 8.94 13.49 10.35
C PRO A 189 10.09 12.60 9.89
N VAL A 190 9.93 11.85 8.82
CA VAL A 190 10.97 10.96 8.28
C VAL A 190 12.28 11.71 7.97
N ILE A 191 12.17 12.97 7.53
CA ILE A 191 13.37 13.79 7.23
C ILE A 191 14.12 14.13 8.51
N ASP A 192 13.44 14.44 9.62
CA ASP A 192 14.11 14.69 10.90
C ASP A 192 14.88 13.45 11.38
N TYR A 193 14.31 12.24 11.21
CA TYR A 193 15.00 10.99 11.56
C TYR A 193 16.17 10.73 10.62
N LEU A 194 15.97 10.90 9.31
CA LEU A 194 17.01 10.69 8.32
C LEU A 194 18.19 11.65 8.53
N SER A 195 17.92 12.92 8.88
CA SER A 195 18.95 13.92 9.20
C SER A 195 19.78 13.56 10.43
N SER A 196 19.25 12.76 11.33
CA SER A 196 19.97 12.28 12.52
C SER A 196 20.72 10.96 12.28
N LEU A 197 20.24 10.15 11.33
CA LEU A 197 20.73 8.79 11.10
C LEU A 197 21.60 8.65 9.84
N TYR A 198 21.66 9.63 8.93
CA TYR A 198 22.23 9.48 7.59
C TYR A 198 23.69 8.94 7.57
N PHE A 199 24.48 9.18 8.60
CA PHE A 199 25.87 8.74 8.72
C PHE A 199 26.05 7.50 9.62
N ASP A 200 25.01 7.01 10.27
CA ASP A 200 25.09 5.87 11.20
C ASP A 200 25.01 4.54 10.43
N GLU A 201 26.16 3.92 10.19
CA GLU A 201 26.28 2.64 9.47
C GLU A 201 25.66 1.44 10.22
N LYS A 202 25.33 1.59 11.52
CA LYS A 202 24.62 0.56 12.28
C LYS A 202 23.11 0.59 12.01
N SER A 203 22.56 1.75 11.66
CA SER A 203 21.14 1.93 11.39
C SER A 203 20.75 1.50 9.98
N SER A 204 19.46 1.30 9.74
CA SER A 204 18.92 0.94 8.44
C SER A 204 17.67 1.73 8.09
N VAL A 205 17.46 1.97 6.80
CA VAL A 205 16.24 2.53 6.21
C VAL A 205 15.53 1.45 5.39
N TYR A 206 14.33 1.04 5.79
CA TYR A 206 13.55 0.00 5.15
C TYR A 206 12.37 0.59 4.39
N MET A 207 12.52 0.76 3.08
CA MET A 207 11.49 1.29 2.21
C MET A 207 10.39 0.25 1.98
N THR A 208 9.13 0.59 2.28
CA THR A 208 8.01 -0.38 2.29
C THR A 208 6.93 -0.10 1.25
N GLY A 209 7.15 0.86 0.36
CA GLY A 209 6.16 1.28 -0.64
C GLY A 209 6.77 1.65 -1.98
N TYR A 210 5.89 1.96 -2.91
CA TYR A 210 6.26 2.51 -4.21
C TYR A 210 7.02 3.84 -4.04
N GLN A 211 8.01 4.05 -4.91
CA GLN A 211 8.78 5.28 -4.98
C GLN A 211 8.60 5.86 -6.38
N ALA A 212 7.89 6.99 -6.47
CA ALA A 212 7.67 7.68 -7.73
C ALA A 212 8.99 8.29 -8.26
N GLU A 213 9.06 8.54 -9.56
CA GLU A 213 10.16 9.29 -10.14
C GLU A 213 10.27 10.66 -9.47
N GLU A 214 11.47 11.22 -9.44
CA GLU A 214 11.80 12.53 -8.84
C GLU A 214 11.59 12.62 -7.32
N THR A 215 11.22 11.53 -6.62
CA THR A 215 11.11 11.51 -5.16
C THR A 215 12.45 11.24 -4.48
N ASN A 216 12.56 11.73 -3.25
CA ASN A 216 13.71 11.48 -2.40
C ASN A 216 13.95 9.99 -2.14
N GLY A 217 12.87 9.21 -2.00
CA GLY A 217 12.95 7.76 -1.84
C GLY A 217 13.46 7.04 -3.09
N ARG A 218 13.12 7.52 -4.29
CA ARG A 218 13.66 7.01 -5.55
C ARG A 218 15.16 7.32 -5.67
N LEU A 219 15.56 8.56 -5.34
CA LEU A 219 16.96 8.99 -5.31
C LEU A 219 17.77 8.14 -4.34
N LEU A 220 17.23 7.86 -3.15
CA LEU A 220 17.87 7.02 -2.15
C LEU A 220 18.11 5.59 -2.66
N LEU A 221 17.12 4.98 -3.30
CA LEU A 221 17.24 3.62 -3.83
C LEU A 221 18.23 3.53 -5.00
N ASN A 222 18.25 4.52 -5.88
CA ASN A 222 19.08 4.50 -7.09
C ASN A 222 20.52 4.91 -6.84
N GLU A 223 20.76 5.89 -5.94
CA GLU A 223 22.07 6.53 -5.79
C GLU A 223 22.63 6.49 -4.35
N GLY A 224 21.85 5.99 -3.39
CA GLY A 224 22.24 6.05 -1.97
C GLY A 224 22.31 7.47 -1.41
N LYS A 225 21.57 8.42 -2.00
CA LYS A 225 21.55 9.83 -1.61
C LYS A 225 20.12 10.30 -1.35
N ALA A 226 19.97 11.32 -0.52
CA ALA A 226 18.69 11.97 -0.26
C ALA A 226 18.88 13.48 -0.09
N TYR A 227 17.85 14.26 -0.37
CA TYR A 227 17.81 15.67 -0.01
C TYR A 227 17.36 15.82 1.44
N ILE A 228 18.19 16.45 2.26
CA ILE A 228 17.92 16.79 3.66
C ILE A 228 18.18 18.28 3.81
N ASP A 229 17.16 19.05 4.22
CA ASP A 229 17.24 20.52 4.35
C ASP A 229 17.81 21.22 3.09
N GLY A 230 17.42 20.74 1.90
CA GLY A 230 17.87 21.25 0.59
C GLY A 230 19.25 20.80 0.14
N LEU A 231 19.98 20.05 0.96
CA LEU A 231 21.31 19.52 0.61
C LEU A 231 21.21 18.05 0.15
N ARG A 232 21.89 17.72 -0.93
CA ARG A 232 21.99 16.33 -1.43
C ARG A 232 23.08 15.58 -0.66
N ILE A 233 22.66 14.72 0.26
CA ILE A 233 23.53 14.04 1.22
C ILE A 233 23.63 12.56 0.89
N LYS A 234 24.83 11.97 1.01
CA LYS A 234 25.03 10.52 0.93
C LYS A 234 24.55 9.87 2.23
N ILE A 235 23.70 8.87 2.11
CA ILE A 235 23.18 8.07 3.22
C ILE A 235 24.12 6.88 3.43
N ARG A 236 24.62 6.70 4.65
CA ARG A 236 25.53 5.61 5.02
C ARG A 236 24.82 4.45 5.70
N CYS A 237 23.57 4.67 6.17
CA CYS A 237 22.71 3.59 6.66
C CYS A 237 22.57 2.52 5.58
N GLU A 238 22.39 1.26 6.00
CA GLU A 238 21.88 0.22 5.09
C GLU A 238 20.51 0.63 4.55
N VAL A 239 20.28 0.54 3.24
CA VAL A 239 19.01 0.84 2.60
C VAL A 239 18.51 -0.39 1.87
N GLU A 240 17.30 -0.83 2.18
CA GLU A 240 16.67 -1.96 1.51
C GLU A 240 15.19 -1.70 1.24
N LYS A 241 14.70 -2.20 0.11
CA LYS A 241 13.29 -2.08 -0.28
C LYS A 241 12.59 -3.41 -0.13
N PHE A 242 11.42 -3.39 0.51
CA PHE A 242 10.50 -4.52 0.62
C PHE A 242 9.19 -4.21 -0.10
N ASP A 243 8.77 -5.10 -0.97
CA ASP A 243 7.51 -4.93 -1.70
C ASP A 243 6.35 -5.52 -0.91
N PHE A 244 5.61 -4.62 -0.27
CA PHE A 244 4.36 -4.93 0.42
C PHE A 244 3.17 -4.33 -0.32
N SER A 245 3.17 -4.37 -1.65
CA SER A 245 2.10 -3.76 -2.45
C SER A 245 0.70 -4.07 -1.92
N ALA A 246 -0.17 -3.07 -1.99
CA ALA A 246 -1.59 -3.19 -1.71
C ALA A 246 -2.43 -3.25 -3.01
N HIS A 247 -1.78 -3.47 -4.16
CA HIS A 247 -2.41 -3.75 -5.44
C HIS A 247 -2.22 -5.22 -5.81
N SER A 248 -3.14 -5.76 -6.57
CA SER A 248 -3.03 -7.09 -7.15
C SER A 248 -1.88 -7.15 -8.17
N GLY A 249 -1.15 -8.27 -8.20
CA GLY A 249 -0.17 -8.56 -9.25
C GLY A 249 -0.84 -9.05 -10.54
N GLN A 250 -0.04 -9.30 -11.58
CA GLN A 250 -0.55 -9.72 -12.89
C GLN A 250 -1.45 -10.97 -12.80
N LYS A 251 -1.00 -11.98 -12.07
CA LYS A 251 -1.72 -13.25 -11.92
C LYS A 251 -3.10 -13.07 -11.28
N GLU A 252 -3.17 -12.26 -10.22
CA GLU A 252 -4.41 -11.95 -9.53
C GLU A 252 -5.35 -11.14 -10.42
N LEU A 253 -4.84 -10.13 -11.14
CA LEU A 253 -5.61 -9.34 -12.10
C LEU A 253 -6.17 -10.22 -13.23
N VAL A 254 -5.34 -11.10 -13.81
CA VAL A 254 -5.76 -12.05 -14.86
C VAL A 254 -6.84 -13.00 -14.35
N ASN A 255 -6.68 -13.54 -13.14
CA ASN A 255 -7.68 -14.43 -12.54
C ASN A 255 -9.00 -13.69 -12.28
N LEU A 256 -8.94 -12.48 -11.76
CA LEU A 256 -10.12 -11.65 -11.51
C LEU A 256 -10.86 -11.32 -12.82
N ILE A 257 -10.17 -10.83 -13.82
CA ILE A 257 -10.78 -10.48 -15.12
C ILE A 257 -11.43 -11.71 -15.77
N ASN A 258 -10.78 -12.86 -15.70
CA ASN A 258 -11.34 -14.12 -16.21
C ASN A 258 -12.59 -14.56 -15.42
N LYS A 259 -12.57 -14.43 -14.08
CA LYS A 259 -13.72 -14.75 -13.21
C LYS A 259 -14.94 -13.84 -13.49
N ILE A 260 -14.68 -12.55 -13.70
CA ILE A 260 -15.71 -11.54 -13.99
C ILE A 260 -16.29 -11.72 -15.41
N ASN A 261 -15.46 -12.13 -16.37
CA ASN A 261 -15.83 -12.39 -17.77
C ASN A 261 -16.57 -11.19 -18.43
N PRO A 262 -15.92 -10.01 -18.59
CA PRO A 262 -16.54 -8.83 -19.17
C PRO A 262 -16.66 -8.93 -20.70
N LYS A 263 -17.66 -8.25 -21.30
CA LYS A 263 -17.72 -8.08 -22.77
C LYS A 263 -16.72 -7.02 -23.24
N HIS A 264 -16.61 -5.92 -22.48
CA HIS A 264 -15.70 -4.80 -22.73
C HIS A 264 -14.81 -4.62 -21.49
N LEU A 265 -13.50 -4.62 -21.70
CA LEU A 265 -12.48 -4.41 -20.67
C LEU A 265 -11.78 -3.09 -20.91
N ILE A 266 -11.89 -2.16 -19.97
CA ILE A 266 -11.17 -0.89 -19.98
C ILE A 266 -10.07 -1.01 -18.93
N LEU A 267 -8.82 -0.89 -19.36
CA LEU A 267 -7.64 -0.90 -18.51
C LEU A 267 -7.21 0.54 -18.23
N ASN A 268 -7.02 0.86 -16.97
CA ASN A 268 -6.56 2.19 -16.51
C ASN A 268 -5.63 2.05 -15.29
N HIS A 269 -5.16 3.17 -14.75
CA HIS A 269 -4.34 3.21 -13.54
C HIS A 269 -3.16 2.22 -13.58
N GLY A 270 -2.35 2.33 -14.62
CA GLY A 270 -1.12 1.59 -14.85
C GLY A 270 -0.21 2.37 -15.78
N ASP A 271 1.09 2.07 -15.72
CA ASP A 271 2.04 2.56 -16.71
C ASP A 271 1.86 1.85 -18.05
N GLU A 272 2.43 2.41 -19.11
CA GLU A 272 2.26 1.91 -20.47
C GLU A 272 2.64 0.42 -20.62
N PRO A 273 3.77 -0.08 -20.07
CA PRO A 273 4.11 -1.51 -20.13
C PRO A 273 3.06 -2.41 -19.48
N SER A 274 2.53 -2.03 -18.31
CA SER A 274 1.50 -2.78 -17.59
C SER A 274 0.19 -2.85 -18.37
N LEU A 275 -0.25 -1.72 -18.94
CA LEU A 275 -1.45 -1.64 -19.79
C LEU A 275 -1.31 -2.50 -21.05
N GLN A 276 -0.18 -2.39 -21.76
CA GLN A 276 0.08 -3.16 -22.98
C GLN A 276 0.13 -4.66 -22.70
N LYS A 277 0.77 -5.06 -21.60
CA LYS A 277 0.86 -6.47 -21.22
C LYS A 277 -0.50 -7.09 -20.95
N LEU A 278 -1.34 -6.45 -20.10
CA LEU A 278 -2.70 -6.95 -19.84
C LEU A 278 -3.57 -6.93 -21.11
N SER A 279 -3.48 -5.88 -21.92
CA SER A 279 -4.20 -5.79 -23.18
C SER A 279 -3.84 -6.96 -24.10
N SER A 280 -2.56 -7.30 -24.23
CA SER A 280 -2.10 -8.41 -25.06
C SER A 280 -2.63 -9.77 -24.61
N ILE A 281 -2.86 -9.96 -23.31
CA ILE A 281 -3.43 -11.20 -22.75
C ILE A 281 -4.91 -11.34 -23.12
N PHE A 282 -5.65 -10.24 -23.16
CA PHE A 282 -7.11 -10.27 -23.25
C PHE A 282 -7.72 -9.86 -24.57
N ASN A 283 -6.96 -9.26 -25.51
CA ASN A 283 -7.47 -8.71 -26.78
C ASN A 283 -8.10 -9.76 -27.73
N LYS A 284 -7.77 -11.07 -27.55
CA LYS A 284 -8.38 -12.18 -28.29
C LYS A 284 -9.69 -12.66 -27.66
N LYS A 285 -9.95 -12.31 -26.40
CA LYS A 285 -11.09 -12.82 -25.63
C LYS A 285 -12.16 -11.75 -25.41
N PHE A 286 -11.75 -10.51 -25.17
CA PHE A 286 -12.61 -9.39 -24.86
C PHE A 286 -12.33 -8.20 -25.81
N LYS A 287 -13.25 -7.24 -25.89
CA LYS A 287 -12.97 -5.94 -26.48
C LYS A 287 -12.20 -5.11 -25.45
N VAL A 288 -10.90 -4.95 -25.65
CA VAL A 288 -10.00 -4.26 -24.70
C VAL A 288 -9.73 -2.83 -25.15
N TYR A 289 -9.71 -1.91 -24.17
CA TYR A 289 -9.47 -0.48 -24.38
C TYR A 289 -8.45 0.00 -23.34
N THR A 290 -7.50 0.83 -23.79
CA THR A 290 -6.49 1.52 -22.96
C THR A 290 -6.53 3.02 -23.26
N PRO A 291 -7.60 3.73 -22.82
CA PRO A 291 -7.77 5.13 -23.18
C PRO A 291 -6.73 6.01 -22.52
N LYS A 292 -6.28 7.04 -23.26
CA LYS A 292 -5.50 8.14 -22.68
C LYS A 292 -6.41 9.05 -21.87
N ASN A 293 -5.85 9.74 -20.89
CA ASN A 293 -6.58 10.72 -20.09
C ASN A 293 -7.26 11.77 -20.99
N GLY A 294 -8.53 12.06 -20.69
CA GLY A 294 -9.34 13.02 -21.45
C GLY A 294 -9.91 12.49 -22.78
N VAL A 295 -9.63 11.25 -23.16
CA VAL A 295 -10.17 10.65 -24.40
C VAL A 295 -11.42 9.82 -24.07
N GLY A 296 -12.55 10.20 -24.64
CA GLY A 296 -13.81 9.44 -24.53
C GLY A 296 -13.80 8.17 -25.36
N ILE A 297 -14.38 7.09 -24.83
CA ILE A 297 -14.60 5.84 -25.57
C ILE A 297 -16.10 5.63 -25.72
N LYS A 298 -16.54 5.27 -26.91
CA LYS A 298 -17.91 4.83 -27.17
C LYS A 298 -17.94 3.30 -27.14
N ILE A 299 -18.81 2.72 -26.26
CA ILE A 299 -18.96 1.27 -26.03
C ILE A 299 -20.37 0.82 -26.44
#